data_01a938ab06e9aa8d8af12c07730b005a
#
_entry.id   01a938ab06e9aa8d8af12c07730b005a
#
_cell.length_a   1.000
_cell.length_b   1.000
_cell.length_c   1.000
_cell.angle_alpha   90.00
_cell.angle_beta   90.00
_cell.angle_gamma   90.00
#
_symmetry.space_group_name_H-M   'P 1'
#
loop_
_entity.id
_entity.type
_entity.pdbx_description
1 polymer ?
#
loop_
_entity_poly.entity_id
_entity_poly.type
_entity_poly.pdbx_seq_one_letter_code
_entity_poly.pdbx_strand_id
1 'polypeptide(L)'
;MPASSDIRIASSTGAYDVHIAPGSFPGLLSAQPDDVIIADAYFADALASRGERLITLEAVEGNKTLGQGEVVISALRDLGVGRGDQIIAVGGGIVQDVSTLAASLYMRGLAWTYVPTTLLGMADSCIGGKSSINVGPYKNLAGNFHPPSSIVIDPTFIDTLSAEDRIGGLCEAMKITFCRGPGAFEEYLRLVGGVDDPDGATALLTHVLGCKRWFIEIDEFDKLERRQLNFG
;
A
#
# COMPACT_ATOMS: atom_id res chain seq x y z
N MET A 1 12.46 22.00 -6.75
CA MET A 1 11.74 20.77 -7.14
C MET A 1 11.11 20.25 -5.86
N PRO A 2 9.89 19.67 -5.89
CA PRO A 2 9.32 19.06 -4.71
C PRO A 2 10.28 18.00 -4.16
N ALA A 3 10.25 17.77 -2.84
CA ALA A 3 11.06 16.75 -2.21
C ALA A 3 10.65 15.37 -2.74
N SER A 4 11.60 14.51 -3.06
CA SER A 4 11.36 13.11 -3.41
C SER A 4 12.28 12.22 -2.61
N SER A 5 11.87 10.98 -2.36
CA SER A 5 12.65 10.00 -1.61
C SER A 5 12.46 8.60 -2.18
N ASP A 6 13.54 7.85 -2.26
CA ASP A 6 13.52 6.44 -2.66
C ASP A 6 14.02 5.57 -1.51
N ILE A 7 13.27 4.50 -1.23
CA ILE A 7 13.61 3.53 -0.19
C ILE A 7 13.62 2.15 -0.83
N ARG A 8 14.73 1.41 -0.68
CA ARG A 8 14.81 0.03 -1.10
C ARG A 8 14.57 -0.91 0.07
N ILE A 9 13.67 -1.86 -0.10
CA ILE A 9 13.30 -2.86 0.90
C ILE A 9 13.85 -4.21 0.47
N ALA A 10 14.60 -4.87 1.37
CA ALA A 10 15.05 -6.22 1.16
C ALA A 10 13.93 -7.23 1.54
N SER A 11 13.72 -8.24 0.71
CA SER A 11 12.77 -9.33 0.94
C SER A 11 13.36 -10.64 0.44
N SER A 12 12.92 -11.75 1.01
CA SER A 12 13.34 -13.11 0.60
C SER A 12 12.96 -13.45 -0.84
N THR A 13 11.95 -12.78 -1.40
CA THR A 13 11.49 -12.97 -2.79
C THR A 13 12.13 -11.99 -3.78
N GLY A 14 13.02 -11.13 -3.32
CA GLY A 14 13.66 -10.07 -4.10
C GLY A 14 13.43 -8.69 -3.47
N ALA A 15 14.36 -7.77 -3.70
CA ALA A 15 14.20 -6.41 -3.23
C ALA A 15 13.21 -5.64 -4.11
N TYR A 16 12.47 -4.70 -3.52
CA TYR A 16 11.58 -3.79 -4.21
C TYR A 16 11.78 -2.34 -3.75
N ASP A 17 11.36 -1.41 -4.58
CA ASP A 17 11.60 0.01 -4.35
C ASP A 17 10.30 0.73 -3.98
N VAL A 18 10.41 1.69 -3.05
CA VAL A 18 9.36 2.63 -2.66
C VAL A 18 9.78 4.00 -3.14
N HIS A 19 9.02 4.57 -4.05
CA HIS A 19 9.19 5.93 -4.54
C HIS A 19 8.17 6.86 -3.88
N ILE A 20 8.63 7.91 -3.20
CA ILE A 20 7.78 8.90 -2.54
C ILE A 20 7.99 10.24 -3.23
N ALA A 21 6.99 10.75 -3.93
CA ALA A 21 7.07 12.05 -4.58
C ALA A 21 5.68 12.67 -4.80
N PRO A 22 5.46 13.92 -4.39
CA PRO A 22 4.22 14.63 -4.66
C PRO A 22 3.95 14.72 -6.17
N GLY A 23 2.73 14.43 -6.59
CA GLY A 23 2.29 14.45 -7.99
C GLY A 23 2.87 13.34 -8.86
N SER A 24 3.38 12.25 -8.27
CA SER A 24 3.98 11.13 -9.04
C SER A 24 2.95 10.21 -9.69
N PHE A 25 1.72 10.15 -9.18
CA PHE A 25 0.70 9.22 -9.66
C PHE A 25 0.31 9.41 -11.14
N PRO A 26 0.04 10.62 -11.65
CA PRO A 26 -0.26 10.80 -13.08
C PRO A 26 0.89 10.36 -13.99
N GLY A 27 2.14 10.56 -13.55
CA GLY A 27 3.33 10.11 -14.28
C GLY A 27 3.40 8.59 -14.40
N LEU A 28 3.10 7.87 -13.32
CA LEU A 28 3.00 6.41 -13.32
C LEU A 28 1.97 5.92 -14.33
N LEU A 29 0.77 6.50 -14.31
CA LEU A 29 -0.31 6.12 -15.24
C LEU A 29 0.08 6.34 -16.71
N SER A 30 0.78 7.43 -16.99
CA SER A 30 1.25 7.74 -18.35
C SER A 30 2.37 6.82 -18.82
N ALA A 31 3.22 6.36 -17.89
CA ALA A 31 4.31 5.45 -18.20
C ALA A 31 3.86 4.00 -18.45
N GLN A 32 2.68 3.63 -17.91
CA GLN A 32 2.14 2.27 -17.95
C GLN A 32 0.69 2.25 -18.48
N PRO A 33 0.47 2.64 -19.75
CA PRO A 33 -0.88 2.82 -20.29
C PRO A 33 -1.63 1.50 -20.47
N ASP A 34 -0.92 0.38 -20.62
CA ASP A 34 -1.50 -0.94 -20.90
C ASP A 34 -1.72 -1.79 -19.66
N ASP A 35 -1.27 -1.35 -18.48
CA ASP A 35 -1.47 -2.08 -17.25
C ASP A 35 -2.93 -2.04 -16.78
N VAL A 36 -3.40 -3.13 -16.17
CA VAL A 36 -4.72 -3.18 -15.56
C VAL A 36 -4.66 -2.55 -14.17
N ILE A 37 -5.60 -1.66 -13.91
CA ILE A 37 -5.72 -0.99 -12.61
C ILE A 37 -6.80 -1.67 -11.79
N ILE A 38 -6.50 -1.99 -10.54
CA ILE A 38 -7.46 -2.37 -9.51
C ILE A 38 -7.56 -1.18 -8.55
N ALA A 39 -8.69 -0.49 -8.52
CA ALA A 39 -8.81 0.74 -7.76
C ALA A 39 -10.00 0.74 -6.80
N ASP A 40 -9.87 1.54 -5.72
CA ASP A 40 -11.02 1.95 -4.93
C ASP A 40 -12.04 2.65 -5.84
N ALA A 41 -13.32 2.31 -5.71
CA ALA A 41 -14.41 2.91 -6.45
C ALA A 41 -14.47 4.46 -6.31
N TYR A 42 -13.92 5.01 -5.24
CA TYR A 42 -13.72 6.44 -5.05
C TYR A 42 -12.98 7.11 -6.24
N PHE A 43 -12.05 6.39 -6.87
CA PHE A 43 -11.26 6.89 -7.99
C PHE A 43 -11.82 6.53 -9.37
N ALA A 44 -13.02 5.92 -9.45
CA ALA A 44 -13.58 5.44 -10.71
C ALA A 44 -13.66 6.53 -11.79
N ASP A 45 -14.21 7.71 -11.44
CA ASP A 45 -14.34 8.82 -12.38
C ASP A 45 -12.99 9.39 -12.81
N ALA A 46 -12.04 9.53 -11.88
CA ALA A 46 -10.70 10.02 -12.18
C ALA A 46 -9.90 9.07 -13.09
N LEU A 47 -10.22 7.78 -13.04
CA LEU A 47 -9.56 6.72 -13.81
C LEU A 47 -10.40 6.23 -15.00
N ALA A 48 -11.55 6.87 -15.30
CA ALA A 48 -12.48 6.43 -16.36
C ALA A 48 -11.82 6.30 -17.75
N SER A 49 -10.77 7.08 -18.03
CA SER A 49 -10.01 7.01 -19.29
C SER A 49 -9.32 5.66 -19.51
N ARG A 50 -9.17 4.83 -18.48
CA ARG A 50 -8.60 3.46 -18.57
C ARG A 50 -9.58 2.46 -19.20
N GLY A 51 -10.87 2.82 -19.29
CA GLY A 51 -11.90 1.98 -19.92
C GLY A 51 -11.99 0.59 -19.29
N GLU A 52 -11.94 -0.45 -20.10
CA GLU A 52 -12.04 -1.84 -19.64
C GLU A 52 -10.86 -2.29 -18.77
N ARG A 53 -9.71 -1.59 -18.81
CA ARG A 53 -8.55 -1.91 -18.00
C ARG A 53 -8.62 -1.36 -16.57
N LEU A 54 -9.82 -1.00 -16.12
CA LEU A 54 -10.09 -0.56 -14.75
C LEU A 54 -11.06 -1.55 -14.08
N ILE A 55 -10.60 -2.16 -13.00
CA ILE A 55 -11.40 -2.97 -12.07
C ILE A 55 -11.63 -2.13 -10.82
N THR A 56 -12.85 -1.80 -10.48
CA THR A 56 -13.16 -1.03 -9.27
C THR A 56 -13.64 -1.93 -8.14
N LEU A 57 -13.23 -1.61 -6.92
CA LEU A 57 -13.63 -2.24 -5.68
C LEU A 57 -14.28 -1.21 -4.75
N GLU A 58 -15.42 -1.53 -4.17
CA GLU A 58 -15.89 -0.77 -3.01
C GLU A 58 -15.01 -1.12 -1.80
N ALA A 59 -14.18 -0.18 -1.35
CA ALA A 59 -13.21 -0.38 -0.28
C ALA A 59 -13.87 -0.33 1.10
N VAL A 60 -14.84 -1.22 1.33
CA VAL A 60 -15.49 -1.43 2.62
C VAL A 60 -15.03 -2.75 3.24
N GLU A 61 -14.95 -2.80 4.58
CA GLU A 61 -14.43 -3.96 5.32
C GLU A 61 -15.15 -5.28 4.96
N GLY A 62 -16.45 -5.21 4.65
CA GLY A 62 -17.26 -6.36 4.21
C GLY A 62 -16.80 -6.99 2.90
N ASN A 63 -16.08 -6.26 2.07
CA ASN A 63 -15.57 -6.71 0.78
C ASN A 63 -14.14 -7.28 0.87
N LYS A 64 -13.49 -7.24 2.04
CA LYS A 64 -12.17 -7.83 2.24
C LYS A 64 -12.27 -9.35 2.44
N THR A 65 -12.70 -10.07 1.40
CA THR A 65 -13.05 -11.49 1.44
C THR A 65 -12.39 -12.31 0.34
N LEU A 66 -12.37 -13.65 0.51
CA LEU A 66 -11.93 -14.57 -0.54
C LEU A 66 -12.80 -14.44 -1.80
N GLY A 67 -14.12 -14.23 -1.63
CA GLY A 67 -15.04 -14.04 -2.75
C GLY A 67 -14.71 -12.80 -3.59
N GLN A 68 -14.32 -11.70 -2.95
CA GLN A 68 -13.88 -10.52 -3.68
C GLN A 68 -12.56 -10.77 -4.44
N GLY A 69 -11.66 -11.57 -3.88
CA GLY A 69 -10.47 -12.05 -4.59
C GLY A 69 -10.83 -12.86 -5.84
N GLU A 70 -11.83 -13.75 -5.77
CA GLU A 70 -12.33 -14.51 -6.92
C GLU A 70 -12.88 -13.59 -8.01
N VAL A 71 -13.67 -12.57 -7.65
CA VAL A 71 -14.19 -11.57 -8.59
C VAL A 71 -13.05 -10.87 -9.34
N VAL A 72 -12.02 -10.40 -8.63
CA VAL A 72 -10.86 -9.76 -9.26
C VAL A 72 -10.10 -10.71 -10.18
N ILE A 73 -9.85 -11.95 -9.74
CA ILE A 73 -9.16 -12.98 -10.54
C ILE A 73 -9.94 -13.27 -11.83
N SER A 74 -11.26 -13.36 -11.75
CA SER A 74 -12.12 -13.58 -12.93
C SER A 74 -12.04 -12.40 -13.89
N ALA A 75 -12.11 -11.17 -13.39
CA ALA A 75 -11.99 -9.97 -14.20
C ALA A 75 -10.61 -9.88 -14.89
N LEU A 76 -9.51 -10.17 -14.20
CA LEU A 76 -8.17 -10.24 -14.80
C LEU A 76 -8.13 -11.26 -15.95
N ARG A 77 -8.78 -12.42 -15.80
CA ARG A 77 -8.86 -13.44 -16.83
C ARG A 77 -9.64 -12.96 -18.05
N ASP A 78 -10.78 -12.30 -17.84
CA ASP A 78 -11.65 -11.80 -18.92
C ASP A 78 -10.96 -10.68 -19.71
N LEU A 79 -10.14 -9.87 -19.05
CA LEU A 79 -9.30 -8.85 -19.67
C LEU A 79 -8.07 -9.43 -20.40
N GLY A 80 -7.86 -10.74 -20.36
CA GLY A 80 -6.77 -11.42 -21.05
C GLY A 80 -5.39 -11.20 -20.41
N VAL A 81 -5.32 -10.82 -19.13
CA VAL A 81 -4.05 -10.61 -18.41
C VAL A 81 -3.24 -11.91 -18.40
N GLY A 82 -1.99 -11.84 -18.83
CA GLY A 82 -1.05 -12.95 -18.91
C GLY A 82 0.04 -12.89 -17.85
N ARG A 83 0.94 -13.88 -17.82
CA ARG A 83 2.04 -13.96 -16.84
C ARG A 83 3.10 -12.87 -16.96
N GLY A 84 3.21 -12.25 -18.13
CA GLY A 84 4.18 -11.19 -18.40
C GLY A 84 3.65 -9.78 -18.08
N ASP A 85 2.36 -9.68 -17.78
CA ASP A 85 1.73 -8.41 -17.46
C ASP A 85 1.87 -8.12 -15.98
N GLN A 86 1.60 -6.88 -15.60
CA GLN A 86 1.51 -6.45 -14.22
C GLN A 86 0.20 -5.71 -13.97
N ILE A 87 -0.17 -5.55 -12.70
CA ILE A 87 -1.31 -4.78 -12.27
C ILE A 87 -0.87 -3.60 -11.41
N ILE A 88 -1.67 -2.54 -11.40
CA ILE A 88 -1.51 -1.40 -10.52
C ILE A 88 -2.68 -1.38 -9.53
N ALA A 89 -2.40 -1.53 -8.23
CA ALA A 89 -3.40 -1.42 -7.18
C ALA A 89 -3.42 0.00 -6.62
N VAL A 90 -4.56 0.70 -6.68
CA VAL A 90 -4.73 2.10 -6.25
C VAL A 90 -5.80 2.17 -5.16
N GLY A 91 -5.41 2.41 -3.92
CA GLY A 91 -6.37 2.47 -2.82
C GLY A 91 -5.75 2.33 -1.44
N GLY A 92 -6.61 2.22 -0.42
CA GLY A 92 -6.20 1.94 0.95
C GLY A 92 -5.97 0.44 1.21
N GLY A 93 -5.87 0.07 2.50
CA GLY A 93 -5.55 -1.30 2.93
C GLY A 93 -6.49 -2.38 2.40
N ILE A 94 -7.78 -2.10 2.20
CA ILE A 94 -8.74 -3.07 1.65
C ILE A 94 -8.40 -3.41 0.20
N VAL A 95 -8.13 -2.40 -0.63
CA VAL A 95 -7.70 -2.62 -2.03
C VAL A 95 -6.36 -3.34 -2.05
N GLN A 96 -5.42 -2.95 -1.18
CA GLN A 96 -4.14 -3.64 -1.03
C GLN A 96 -4.32 -5.12 -0.75
N ASP A 97 -5.09 -5.48 0.28
CA ASP A 97 -5.27 -6.86 0.73
C ASP A 97 -5.90 -7.74 -0.36
N VAL A 98 -6.96 -7.25 -1.02
CA VAL A 98 -7.63 -7.97 -2.11
C VAL A 98 -6.74 -8.10 -3.34
N SER A 99 -6.04 -7.02 -3.72
CA SER A 99 -5.12 -7.03 -4.87
C SER A 99 -3.91 -7.92 -4.64
N THR A 100 -3.33 -7.90 -3.43
CA THR A 100 -2.23 -8.79 -3.04
C THR A 100 -2.65 -10.26 -3.14
N LEU A 101 -3.85 -10.60 -2.62
CA LEU A 101 -4.39 -11.95 -2.72
C LEU A 101 -4.56 -12.35 -4.18
N ALA A 102 -5.24 -11.52 -5.00
CA ALA A 102 -5.47 -11.80 -6.40
C ALA A 102 -4.16 -11.96 -7.18
N ALA A 103 -3.21 -11.02 -7.02
CA ALA A 103 -1.91 -11.08 -7.66
C ALA A 103 -1.12 -12.33 -7.31
N SER A 104 -1.17 -12.76 -6.05
CA SER A 104 -0.44 -13.95 -5.59
C SER A 104 -1.01 -15.27 -6.12
N LEU A 105 -2.33 -15.35 -6.32
CA LEU A 105 -3.02 -16.56 -6.76
C LEU A 105 -3.13 -16.65 -8.27
N TYR A 106 -3.38 -15.51 -8.95
CA TYR A 106 -3.57 -15.48 -10.40
C TYR A 106 -2.30 -15.98 -11.09
N MET A 107 -2.47 -17.03 -11.92
CA MET A 107 -1.36 -17.71 -12.63
C MET A 107 -0.16 -18.10 -11.76
N ARG A 108 -0.32 -18.24 -10.46
CA ARG A 108 0.70 -18.54 -9.43
C ARG A 108 1.67 -17.41 -9.13
N GLY A 109 1.26 -16.20 -9.32
CA GLY A 109 2.00 -14.98 -9.04
C GLY A 109 2.06 -14.05 -10.25
N LEU A 110 1.59 -12.82 -10.05
CA LEU A 110 1.65 -11.73 -11.00
C LEU A 110 2.41 -10.56 -10.36
N ALA A 111 3.25 -9.91 -11.14
CA ALA A 111 3.90 -8.68 -10.70
C ALA A 111 2.85 -7.58 -10.48
N TRP A 112 3.05 -6.76 -9.46
CA TRP A 112 2.12 -5.68 -9.16
C TRP A 112 2.81 -4.46 -8.57
N THR A 113 2.26 -3.29 -8.87
CA THR A 113 2.66 -2.00 -8.29
C THR A 113 1.57 -1.54 -7.33
N TYR A 114 1.96 -1.04 -6.16
CA TYR A 114 1.00 -0.49 -5.20
C TYR A 114 1.08 1.03 -5.12
N VAL A 115 -0.07 1.66 -5.16
CA VAL A 115 -0.27 3.10 -4.94
C VAL A 115 -1.19 3.27 -3.73
N PRO A 116 -0.63 3.41 -2.52
CA PRO A 116 -1.43 3.66 -1.32
C PRO A 116 -2.04 5.06 -1.38
N THR A 117 -3.35 5.15 -1.11
CA THR A 117 -4.09 6.43 -1.12
C THR A 117 -4.54 6.87 0.26
N THR A 118 -4.32 6.05 1.31
CA THR A 118 -4.59 6.40 2.70
C THR A 118 -3.28 6.62 3.46
N LEU A 119 -3.28 7.51 4.44
CA LEU A 119 -2.08 7.76 5.24
C LEU A 119 -1.63 6.51 6.00
N LEU A 120 -2.57 5.68 6.49
CA LEU A 120 -2.28 4.38 7.07
C LEU A 120 -1.56 3.45 6.06
N GLY A 121 -2.05 3.40 4.83
CA GLY A 121 -1.42 2.65 3.74
C GLY A 121 0.00 3.15 3.46
N MET A 122 0.18 4.47 3.34
CA MET A 122 1.47 5.10 3.05
C MET A 122 2.50 4.89 4.17
N ALA A 123 2.06 4.97 5.44
CA ALA A 123 2.96 4.92 6.60
C ALA A 123 3.27 3.50 7.07
N ASP A 124 2.37 2.54 6.83
CA ASP A 124 2.47 1.19 7.40
C ASP A 124 2.31 0.08 6.36
N SER A 125 1.09 -0.17 5.89
CA SER A 125 0.76 -1.43 5.23
C SER A 125 1.42 -1.62 3.87
N CYS A 126 1.86 -0.57 3.19
CA CYS A 126 2.45 -0.64 1.85
C CYS A 126 3.71 -1.52 1.79
N ILE A 127 4.50 -1.59 2.86
CA ILE A 127 5.71 -2.42 2.90
C ILE A 127 5.53 -3.66 3.79
N GLY A 128 6.24 -4.75 3.44
CA GLY A 128 6.20 -6.03 4.15
C GLY A 128 5.31 -7.08 3.53
N GLY A 129 4.61 -6.76 2.43
CA GLY A 129 3.98 -7.73 1.53
C GLY A 129 2.86 -8.59 2.11
N LYS A 130 2.34 -8.24 3.29
CA LYS A 130 1.23 -8.97 3.91
C LYS A 130 -0.09 -8.67 3.20
N SER A 131 -0.92 -9.69 3.02
CA SER A 131 -2.37 -9.54 2.82
C SER A 131 -3.13 -10.11 4.00
N SER A 132 -4.30 -9.55 4.29
CA SER A 132 -5.16 -9.98 5.39
C SER A 132 -6.61 -10.03 4.92
N ILE A 133 -7.21 -11.21 4.89
CA ILE A 133 -8.55 -11.46 4.33
C ILE A 133 -9.47 -11.99 5.43
N ASN A 134 -10.70 -11.50 5.42
CA ASN A 134 -11.76 -11.93 6.35
C ASN A 134 -12.36 -13.26 5.89
N VAL A 135 -12.63 -14.16 6.84
CA VAL A 135 -13.28 -15.44 6.59
C VAL A 135 -14.44 -15.64 7.55
N GLY A 136 -15.65 -15.60 7.04
CA GLY A 136 -16.87 -15.61 7.87
C GLY A 136 -16.88 -14.41 8.83
N PRO A 137 -17.10 -14.62 10.13
CA PRO A 137 -17.12 -13.53 11.13
C PRO A 137 -15.72 -13.10 11.61
N TYR A 138 -14.67 -13.78 11.15
CA TYR A 138 -13.31 -13.56 11.64
C TYR A 138 -12.55 -12.61 10.72
N LYS A 139 -12.06 -11.50 11.29
CA LYS A 139 -11.21 -10.55 10.58
C LYS A 139 -9.77 -11.07 10.46
N ASN A 140 -9.14 -10.80 9.29
CA ASN A 140 -7.72 -11.04 9.05
C ASN A 140 -7.26 -12.49 9.30
N LEU A 141 -8.14 -13.48 9.07
CA LEU A 141 -7.86 -14.89 9.35
C LEU A 141 -7.05 -15.57 8.26
N ALA A 142 -7.23 -15.17 7.01
CA ALA A 142 -6.50 -15.70 5.86
C ALA A 142 -5.61 -14.63 5.25
N GLY A 143 -4.54 -15.04 4.59
CA GLY A 143 -3.63 -14.11 3.93
C GLY A 143 -2.34 -14.78 3.50
N ASN A 144 -1.48 -14.00 2.88
CA ASN A 144 -0.18 -14.46 2.43
C ASN A 144 0.86 -13.33 2.48
N PHE A 145 2.06 -13.65 2.04
CA PHE A 145 3.14 -12.69 1.81
C PHE A 145 3.45 -12.65 0.31
N HIS A 146 3.08 -11.56 -0.34
CA HIS A 146 3.35 -11.33 -1.76
C HIS A 146 3.69 -9.83 -1.97
N PRO A 147 4.95 -9.43 -1.72
CA PRO A 147 5.35 -8.04 -1.84
C PRO A 147 5.11 -7.50 -3.25
N PRO A 148 4.76 -6.22 -3.41
CA PRO A 148 4.70 -5.57 -4.72
C PRO A 148 6.11 -5.50 -5.34
N SER A 149 6.17 -5.41 -6.65
CA SER A 149 7.42 -5.16 -7.39
C SER A 149 7.90 -3.71 -7.20
N SER A 150 6.97 -2.79 -6.95
CA SER A 150 7.22 -1.36 -6.76
C SER A 150 6.07 -0.73 -5.96
N ILE A 151 6.39 0.32 -5.22
CA ILE A 151 5.41 1.14 -4.49
C ILE A 151 5.62 2.58 -4.90
N VAL A 152 4.53 3.26 -5.27
CA VAL A 152 4.54 4.69 -5.62
C VAL A 152 3.63 5.42 -4.64
N ILE A 153 4.22 6.22 -3.78
CA ILE A 153 3.51 7.04 -2.78
C ILE A 153 3.44 8.46 -3.29
N ASP A 154 2.24 8.91 -3.55
CA ASP A 154 1.94 10.31 -3.86
C ASP A 154 1.32 10.97 -2.63
N PRO A 155 2.07 11.78 -1.86
CA PRO A 155 1.55 12.39 -0.65
C PRO A 155 0.34 13.32 -0.87
N THR A 156 0.08 13.76 -2.10
CA THR A 156 -1.07 14.62 -2.39
C THR A 156 -2.42 13.92 -2.16
N PHE A 157 -2.44 12.58 -2.14
CA PHE A 157 -3.65 11.85 -1.74
C PHE A 157 -4.09 12.12 -0.30
N ILE A 158 -3.21 12.60 0.57
CA ILE A 158 -3.57 12.97 1.95
C ILE A 158 -4.67 14.02 1.96
N ASP A 159 -4.73 14.90 0.95
CA ASP A 159 -5.75 15.93 0.84
C ASP A 159 -7.16 15.36 0.58
N THR A 160 -7.27 14.13 0.10
CA THR A 160 -8.55 13.45 -0.15
C THR A 160 -9.12 12.78 1.11
N LEU A 161 -8.35 12.69 2.19
CA LEU A 161 -8.70 11.93 3.38
C LEU A 161 -9.58 12.71 4.36
N SER A 162 -10.47 12.01 5.03
CA SER A 162 -11.17 12.53 6.19
C SER A 162 -10.19 12.83 7.33
N ALA A 163 -10.59 13.70 8.27
CA ALA A 163 -9.79 13.97 9.46
C ALA A 163 -9.54 12.70 10.29
N GLU A 164 -10.51 11.79 10.34
CA GLU A 164 -10.42 10.52 11.06
C GLU A 164 -9.37 9.60 10.42
N ASP A 165 -9.39 9.45 9.09
CA ASP A 165 -8.41 8.63 8.36
C ASP A 165 -6.98 9.18 8.49
N ARG A 166 -6.83 10.51 8.49
CA ARG A 166 -5.54 11.17 8.71
C ARG A 166 -5.01 10.88 10.11
N ILE A 167 -5.85 11.03 11.14
CA ILE A 167 -5.49 10.74 12.53
C ILE A 167 -5.11 9.26 12.67
N GLY A 168 -5.89 8.35 12.09
CA GLY A 168 -5.59 6.92 12.09
C GLY A 168 -4.20 6.60 11.56
N GLY A 169 -3.85 7.18 10.39
CA GLY A 169 -2.52 7.03 9.80
C GLY A 169 -1.40 7.62 10.66
N LEU A 170 -1.63 8.80 11.27
CA LEU A 170 -0.65 9.42 12.16
C LEU A 170 -0.43 8.63 13.45
N CYS A 171 -1.49 8.02 14.01
CA CYS A 171 -1.37 7.14 15.17
C CYS A 171 -0.52 5.91 14.86
N GLU A 172 -0.69 5.32 13.67
CA GLU A 172 0.15 4.18 13.24
C GLU A 172 1.61 4.60 13.03
N ALA A 173 1.85 5.73 12.39
CA ALA A 173 3.19 6.31 12.22
C ALA A 173 3.87 6.57 13.57
N MET A 174 3.11 7.10 14.53
CA MET A 174 3.55 7.29 15.92
C MET A 174 3.93 5.96 16.57
N LYS A 175 3.10 4.94 16.44
CA LYS A 175 3.34 3.60 17.01
C LYS A 175 4.63 2.99 16.46
N ILE A 176 4.83 3.02 15.14
CA ILE A 176 6.02 2.47 14.48
C ILE A 176 7.29 3.13 15.01
N THR A 177 7.31 4.47 15.07
CA THR A 177 8.47 5.23 15.50
C THR A 177 8.73 5.09 17.01
N PHE A 178 7.67 5.00 17.83
CA PHE A 178 7.77 4.70 19.25
C PHE A 178 8.40 3.32 19.50
N CYS A 179 7.92 2.29 18.82
CA CYS A 179 8.49 0.94 18.92
C CYS A 179 9.94 0.87 18.43
N ARG A 180 10.32 1.75 17.48
CA ARG A 180 11.69 1.82 16.97
C ARG A 180 12.66 2.41 18.00
N GLY A 181 12.17 3.25 18.91
CA GLY A 181 12.96 3.77 20.02
C GLY A 181 12.94 5.30 20.15
N PRO A 182 13.50 5.84 21.24
CA PRO A 182 13.36 7.26 21.60
C PRO A 182 13.77 8.24 20.50
N GLY A 183 14.93 8.06 19.87
CA GLY A 183 15.39 8.96 18.82
C GLY A 183 14.51 8.96 17.57
N ALA A 184 13.92 7.81 17.21
CA ALA A 184 12.96 7.72 16.11
C ALA A 184 11.65 8.44 16.45
N PHE A 185 11.20 8.31 17.68
CA PHE A 185 9.99 8.99 18.15
C PHE A 185 10.18 10.52 18.28
N GLU A 186 11.32 10.98 18.75
CA GLU A 186 11.66 12.41 18.79
C GLU A 186 11.64 13.03 17.38
N GLU A 187 12.19 12.31 16.39
CA GLU A 187 12.17 12.77 15.01
C GLU A 187 10.74 12.79 14.42
N TYR A 188 9.90 11.79 14.74
CA TYR A 188 8.48 11.84 14.41
C TYR A 188 7.80 13.10 14.96
N LEU A 189 8.01 13.43 16.24
CA LEU A 189 7.40 14.61 16.85
C LEU A 189 7.85 15.92 16.16
N ARG A 190 9.05 15.95 15.62
CA ARG A 190 9.57 17.10 14.87
C ARG A 190 8.93 17.23 13.48
N LEU A 191 8.61 16.10 12.82
CA LEU A 191 8.12 16.05 11.45
C LEU A 191 6.59 16.11 11.33
N VAL A 192 5.86 15.59 12.33
CA VAL A 192 4.41 15.37 12.24
C VAL A 192 3.61 16.65 11.95
N GLY A 193 4.05 17.79 12.43
CA GLY A 193 3.41 19.10 12.17
C GLY A 193 3.47 19.56 10.70
N GLY A 194 4.29 18.92 9.88
CA GLY A 194 4.43 19.25 8.45
C GLY A 194 3.59 18.38 7.51
N VAL A 195 2.75 17.46 8.03
CA VAL A 195 2.04 16.46 7.22
C VAL A 195 1.04 17.06 6.21
N ASP A 196 0.57 18.28 6.44
CA ASP A 196 -0.35 18.98 5.55
C ASP A 196 0.35 19.65 4.35
N ASP A 197 1.67 19.68 4.36
CA ASP A 197 2.48 20.11 3.22
C ASP A 197 3.09 18.89 2.51
N PRO A 198 3.00 18.78 1.18
CA PRO A 198 3.49 17.60 0.46
C PRO A 198 4.97 17.26 0.69
N ASP A 199 5.84 18.27 0.85
CA ASP A 199 7.26 18.06 1.14
C ASP A 199 7.44 17.61 2.59
N GLY A 200 6.68 18.18 3.54
CA GLY A 200 6.65 17.76 4.94
C GLY A 200 6.11 16.34 5.09
N ALA A 201 5.04 15.99 4.38
CA ALA A 201 4.52 14.63 4.31
C ALA A 201 5.55 13.65 3.76
N THR A 202 6.28 14.02 2.70
CA THR A 202 7.37 13.21 2.14
C THR A 202 8.46 12.94 3.19
N ALA A 203 8.86 13.96 3.95
CA ALA A 203 9.87 13.81 5.01
C ALA A 203 9.37 12.88 6.12
N LEU A 204 8.14 13.07 6.59
CA LEU A 204 7.51 12.21 7.60
C LEU A 204 7.44 10.76 7.15
N LEU A 205 6.90 10.50 5.96
CA LEU A 205 6.74 9.15 5.40
C LEU A 205 8.09 8.46 5.18
N THR A 206 9.09 9.19 4.70
CA THR A 206 10.47 8.67 4.56
C THR A 206 11.03 8.19 5.90
N HIS A 207 10.86 8.98 6.95
CA HIS A 207 11.30 8.61 8.28
C HIS A 207 10.56 7.39 8.84
N VAL A 208 9.23 7.39 8.77
CA VAL A 208 8.38 6.30 9.29
C VAL A 208 8.65 4.99 8.57
N LEU A 209 8.71 5.01 7.23
CA LEU A 209 9.00 3.83 6.41
C LEU A 209 10.44 3.33 6.63
N GLY A 210 11.39 4.23 6.87
CA GLY A 210 12.75 3.85 7.30
C GLY A 210 12.75 3.09 8.62
N CYS A 211 11.95 3.52 9.59
CA CYS A 211 11.77 2.80 10.85
C CYS A 211 11.12 1.43 10.65
N LYS A 212 10.04 1.37 9.85
CA LYS A 212 9.33 0.11 9.59
C LYS A 212 10.16 -0.88 8.78
N ARG A 213 10.94 -0.39 7.79
CA ARG A 213 11.89 -1.21 7.03
C ARG A 213 12.80 -2.01 7.95
N TRP A 214 13.34 -1.39 8.99
CA TRP A 214 14.20 -2.07 9.95
C TRP A 214 13.51 -3.29 10.58
N PHE A 215 12.23 -3.18 10.99
CA PHE A 215 11.47 -4.32 11.52
C PHE A 215 11.23 -5.41 10.49
N ILE A 216 10.95 -5.02 9.23
CA ILE A 216 10.71 -5.99 8.14
C ILE A 216 11.98 -6.76 7.80
N GLU A 217 13.12 -6.07 7.68
CA GLU A 217 14.39 -6.67 7.28
C GLU A 217 14.95 -7.63 8.33
N ILE A 218 14.62 -7.47 9.61
CA ILE A 218 15.02 -8.41 10.68
C ILE A 218 14.01 -9.53 10.92
N ASP A 219 12.73 -9.31 10.59
CA ASP A 219 11.65 -10.28 10.79
C ASP A 219 10.57 -10.13 9.72
N GLU A 220 10.88 -10.55 8.49
CA GLU A 220 10.00 -10.40 7.32
C GLU A 220 8.62 -11.04 7.56
N PHE A 221 8.57 -12.19 8.21
CA PHE A 221 7.35 -13.00 8.37
C PHE A 221 6.64 -12.79 9.70
N ASP A 222 6.99 -11.75 10.47
CA ASP A 222 6.32 -11.37 11.71
C ASP A 222 6.25 -12.48 12.75
N LYS A 223 7.39 -13.08 13.02
CA LYS A 223 7.52 -14.18 13.98
C LYS A 223 8.23 -13.77 15.26
N LEU A 224 9.01 -12.72 15.24
CA LEU A 224 9.92 -12.27 16.29
C LEU A 224 9.72 -10.76 16.62
N GLU A 225 10.70 -9.93 16.28
CA GLU A 225 10.78 -8.52 16.65
C GLU A 225 9.69 -7.66 16.02
N ARG A 226 9.24 -7.98 14.81
CA ARG A 226 8.16 -7.25 14.13
C ARG A 226 6.84 -7.35 14.89
N ARG A 227 6.65 -8.37 15.73
CA ARG A 227 5.47 -8.49 16.61
C ARG A 227 5.30 -7.32 17.58
N GLN A 228 6.35 -6.56 17.85
CA GLN A 228 6.23 -5.33 18.63
C GLN A 228 5.29 -4.31 17.98
N LEU A 229 5.12 -4.35 16.66
CA LEU A 229 4.18 -3.51 15.92
C LEU A 229 2.71 -3.97 16.03
N ASN A 230 2.45 -5.16 16.59
CA ASN A 230 1.09 -5.69 16.76
C ASN A 230 0.42 -5.20 18.07
N PHE A 231 1.09 -4.39 18.84
CA PHE A 231 0.54 -3.77 20.03
C PHE A 231 -0.38 -2.59 19.62
N GLY A 232 -1.57 -2.50 20.22
CA GLY A 232 -2.55 -1.44 19.94
C GLY A 232 -3.77 -1.87 19.16
#